data_e8732f3d26142fd2d07b94474b4ce909
#
_entry.id   e8732f3d26142fd2d07b94474b4ce909
#
_cell.length_a   1.000
_cell.length_b   1.000
_cell.length_c   1.000
_cell.angle_alpha   90.00
_cell.angle_beta   90.00
_cell.angle_gamma   90.00
#
_symmetry.space_group_name_H-M   'P 1'
#
loop_
_entity.id
_entity.type
_entity.pdbx_description
1 polymer ?
#
loop_
_entity_poly.entity_id
_entity_poly.type
_entity_poly.pdbx_seq_one_letter_code
_entity_poly.pdbx_strand_id
1 'polypeptide(L)'
;MSTEAIAATTFIREYTRELHNKNAAVFAGAGLSMASGYVDWKALLREIIQDLGLDPDKEHDLVTLAQYHCNQAGGSKTRLTQAIFNQFSPTKTPTQNHRILARLPIHTYWTTNYDKLIEKALEDAKKVPDVKYSLKQLSVTRPDRDVAVYKMHGDIDNPADAIISKDDYEAYPLKMSAFVSALRGDLVEKTFLFLGFSFTDPNIDYILSRVRVQYEQHQRHHYCIQKKVSKMIDETDDEFKYRQLKQDYFIRDLKRFSIYTVLVDEYSQITDLLDRVAACYKRSSIFISGAADDYGKWTRIDAEGFLHQLSHQLASKKNRIITGFGVGVGGAVINGALAYLNDAGKTISDEDIVMRPFPQVATGVTSLADQWTEYRKAMIDYAGIALFVFGNKRDAKQDLVLSNGMRQEFDLCIQARVHPLPMGATGFMAAELWEEVRKDFAKFYPSANVTFRQDFDQLGNASKSPDELRSIVQKLIDQLQKA
;
A
#
# COMPACT_ATOMS: atom_id res chain seq x y z
N MET A 1 24.00 7.37 -15.76
CA MET A 1 22.67 6.95 -15.24
C MET A 1 21.98 6.18 -16.33
N SER A 2 21.36 5.05 -16.03
CA SER A 2 20.53 4.36 -17.03
C SER A 2 19.42 5.32 -17.47
N THR A 3 19.38 5.66 -18.73
CA THR A 3 18.35 6.53 -19.32
C THR A 3 16.98 5.84 -19.41
N GLU A 4 16.91 4.57 -19.05
CA GLU A 4 15.76 3.70 -19.24
C GLU A 4 14.93 3.44 -17.97
N ALA A 5 15.52 3.66 -16.79
CA ALA A 5 14.80 3.56 -15.52
C ALA A 5 13.92 4.80 -15.30
N ILE A 6 12.77 4.61 -14.65
CA ILE A 6 11.86 5.71 -14.31
C ILE A 6 12.19 6.33 -12.96
N ALA A 7 11.81 7.59 -12.77
CA ALA A 7 11.96 8.27 -11.49
C ALA A 7 11.03 7.66 -10.43
N ALA A 8 11.51 7.57 -9.19
CA ALA A 8 10.71 7.10 -8.05
C ALA A 8 9.39 7.89 -7.86
N THR A 9 9.42 9.20 -8.12
CA THR A 9 8.24 10.07 -8.04
C THR A 9 7.18 9.70 -9.08
N THR A 10 7.58 9.32 -10.30
CA THR A 10 6.66 8.83 -11.33
C THR A 10 5.99 7.54 -10.91
N PHE A 11 6.78 6.57 -10.42
CA PHE A 11 6.26 5.30 -9.89
C PHE A 11 5.25 5.54 -8.77
N ILE A 12 5.62 6.34 -7.75
CA ILE A 12 4.75 6.60 -6.60
C ILE A 12 3.41 7.16 -7.07
N ARG A 13 3.43 8.20 -7.93
CA ARG A 13 2.21 8.82 -8.45
C ARG A 13 1.33 7.83 -9.23
N GLU A 14 1.93 7.06 -10.14
CA GLU A 14 1.19 6.18 -11.03
C GLU A 14 0.66 4.95 -10.31
N TYR A 15 1.47 4.32 -9.45
CA TYR A 15 1.02 3.17 -8.70
C TYR A 15 -0.03 3.54 -7.64
N THR A 16 0.10 4.71 -7.00
CA THR A 16 -0.95 5.24 -6.10
C THR A 16 -2.27 5.45 -6.83
N ARG A 17 -2.23 5.95 -8.08
CA ARG A 17 -3.46 6.05 -8.90
C ARG A 17 -4.10 4.69 -9.13
N GLU A 18 -3.31 3.65 -9.39
CA GLU A 18 -3.84 2.30 -9.58
C GLU A 18 -4.37 1.67 -8.29
N LEU A 19 -3.83 2.04 -7.12
CA LEU A 19 -4.42 1.70 -5.81
C LEU A 19 -5.82 2.30 -5.66
N HIS A 20 -6.01 3.57 -6.01
CA HIS A 20 -7.34 4.22 -5.98
C HIS A 20 -8.32 3.60 -6.97
N ASN A 21 -7.83 3.13 -8.12
CA ASN A 21 -8.65 2.48 -9.13
C ASN A 21 -8.91 0.98 -8.84
N LYS A 22 -8.36 0.44 -7.74
CA LYS A 22 -8.42 -0.99 -7.35
C LYS A 22 -7.76 -1.94 -8.37
N ASN A 23 -6.88 -1.41 -9.20
CA ASN A 23 -6.19 -2.16 -10.25
C ASN A 23 -4.77 -2.58 -9.83
N ALA A 24 -4.32 -2.22 -8.63
CA ALA A 24 -2.99 -2.58 -8.16
C ALA A 24 -2.90 -4.06 -7.76
N ALA A 25 -1.82 -4.71 -8.16
CA ALA A 25 -1.46 -6.07 -7.77
C ALA A 25 0.03 -6.14 -7.40
N VAL A 26 0.42 -7.17 -6.66
CA VAL A 26 1.81 -7.45 -6.31
C VAL A 26 2.22 -8.80 -6.86
N PHE A 27 3.43 -8.87 -7.44
CA PHE A 27 4.12 -10.12 -7.73
C PHE A 27 5.38 -10.20 -6.86
N ALA A 28 5.38 -11.14 -5.92
CA ALA A 28 6.47 -11.33 -4.96
C ALA A 28 7.39 -12.48 -5.37
N GLY A 29 8.69 -12.23 -5.38
CA GLY A 29 9.71 -13.27 -5.52
C GLY A 29 10.48 -13.48 -4.22
N ALA A 30 11.45 -14.40 -4.26
CA ALA A 30 12.26 -14.82 -3.10
C ALA A 30 12.96 -13.65 -2.40
N GLY A 31 13.40 -12.63 -3.14
CA GLY A 31 14.05 -11.45 -2.58
C GLY A 31 13.19 -10.67 -1.56
N LEU A 32 11.86 -10.76 -1.63
CA LEU A 32 10.98 -10.14 -0.64
C LEU A 32 11.05 -10.88 0.72
N SER A 33 11.25 -12.21 0.70
CA SER A 33 11.30 -13.08 1.88
C SER A 33 12.70 -13.22 2.48
N MET A 34 13.77 -12.90 1.73
CA MET A 34 15.15 -13.00 2.20
C MET A 34 15.42 -12.17 3.44
N ALA A 35 14.86 -10.96 3.51
CA ALA A 35 15.00 -10.08 4.68
C ALA A 35 14.33 -10.63 5.96
N SER A 36 13.46 -11.65 5.85
CA SER A 36 12.90 -12.40 6.98
C SER A 36 13.77 -13.58 7.40
N GLY A 37 14.88 -13.82 6.69
CA GLY A 37 15.82 -14.92 6.95
C GLY A 37 15.48 -16.21 6.22
N TYR A 38 14.62 -16.17 5.19
CA TYR A 38 14.48 -17.28 4.24
C TYR A 38 15.57 -17.23 3.18
N VAL A 39 15.82 -18.37 2.55
CA VAL A 39 16.86 -18.54 1.54
C VAL A 39 16.34 -18.25 0.13
N ASP A 40 17.25 -17.86 -0.77
CA ASP A 40 16.97 -17.85 -2.20
C ASP A 40 17.08 -19.26 -2.82
N TRP A 41 16.75 -19.36 -4.08
CA TRP A 41 16.78 -20.63 -4.82
C TRP A 41 18.17 -21.26 -4.89
N LYS A 42 19.22 -20.45 -5.02
CA LYS A 42 20.60 -20.94 -5.07
C LYS A 42 21.01 -21.55 -3.73
N ALA A 43 20.69 -20.87 -2.64
CA ALA A 43 20.97 -21.36 -1.30
C ALA A 43 20.12 -22.62 -0.96
N LEU A 44 18.84 -22.66 -1.39
CA LEU A 44 17.97 -23.84 -1.25
C LEU A 44 18.57 -25.09 -1.90
N LEU A 45 19.13 -24.93 -3.10
CA LEU A 45 19.68 -26.07 -3.86
C LEU A 45 21.17 -26.34 -3.61
N ARG A 46 21.85 -25.58 -2.74
CA ARG A 46 23.30 -25.69 -2.52
C ARG A 46 23.75 -27.11 -2.17
N GLU A 47 23.08 -27.76 -1.22
CA GLU A 47 23.41 -29.17 -0.85
C GLU A 47 23.11 -30.13 -2.00
N ILE A 48 22.00 -29.93 -2.71
CA ILE A 48 21.61 -30.75 -3.87
C ILE A 48 22.67 -30.70 -4.98
N ILE A 49 23.21 -29.50 -5.23
CA ILE A 49 24.28 -29.30 -6.24
C ILE A 49 25.59 -29.97 -5.79
N GLN A 50 25.91 -29.88 -4.49
CA GLN A 50 27.07 -30.56 -3.91
C GLN A 50 26.92 -32.08 -3.95
N ASP A 51 25.73 -32.64 -3.72
CA ASP A 51 25.42 -34.05 -3.85
C ASP A 51 25.69 -34.57 -5.29
N LEU A 52 25.53 -33.69 -6.31
CA LEU A 52 25.87 -33.97 -7.70
C LEU A 52 27.40 -33.91 -7.98
N GLY A 53 28.22 -33.51 -7.02
CA GLY A 53 29.66 -33.27 -7.19
C GLY A 53 30.01 -31.99 -7.93
N LEU A 54 29.04 -31.04 -8.04
CA LEU A 54 29.21 -29.77 -8.74
C LEU A 54 29.47 -28.61 -7.74
N ASP A 55 30.09 -27.55 -8.24
CA ASP A 55 30.35 -26.33 -7.47
C ASP A 55 29.17 -25.35 -7.57
N PRO A 56 28.39 -25.13 -6.49
CA PRO A 56 27.23 -24.26 -6.54
C PRO A 56 27.53 -22.81 -7.01
N ASP A 57 28.75 -22.32 -6.80
CA ASP A 57 29.10 -20.96 -7.15
C ASP A 57 29.40 -20.76 -8.64
N LYS A 58 29.67 -21.84 -9.38
CA LYS A 58 29.85 -21.85 -10.84
C LYS A 58 28.57 -22.13 -11.62
N GLU A 59 27.52 -22.58 -10.94
CA GLU A 59 26.28 -23.01 -11.59
C GLU A 59 25.23 -21.92 -11.59
N HIS A 60 24.46 -21.83 -12.69
CA HIS A 60 23.45 -20.79 -12.89
C HIS A 60 22.08 -21.33 -13.31
N ASP A 61 22.02 -22.52 -13.96
CA ASP A 61 20.74 -23.14 -14.35
C ASP A 61 20.22 -24.07 -13.24
N LEU A 62 19.63 -23.47 -12.23
CA LEU A 62 19.16 -24.17 -11.02
C LEU A 62 18.05 -25.20 -11.33
N VAL A 63 17.20 -24.92 -12.33
CA VAL A 63 16.11 -25.81 -12.74
C VAL A 63 16.67 -27.11 -13.33
N THR A 64 17.66 -26.99 -14.19
CA THR A 64 18.35 -28.16 -14.79
C THR A 64 19.12 -28.97 -13.74
N LEU A 65 19.73 -28.32 -12.76
CA LEU A 65 20.45 -29.02 -11.67
C LEU A 65 19.48 -29.79 -10.76
N ALA A 66 18.34 -29.25 -10.44
CA ALA A 66 17.27 -29.95 -9.72
C ALA A 66 16.83 -31.21 -10.51
N GLN A 67 16.72 -31.10 -11.84
CA GLN A 67 16.39 -32.24 -12.69
C GLN A 67 17.49 -33.31 -12.72
N TYR A 68 18.76 -32.93 -12.78
CA TYR A 68 19.88 -33.89 -12.74
C TYR A 68 19.85 -34.72 -11.46
N HIS A 69 19.57 -34.06 -10.33
CA HIS A 69 19.41 -34.76 -9.06
C HIS A 69 18.22 -35.75 -9.08
N CYS A 70 17.06 -35.35 -9.62
CA CYS A 70 15.91 -36.25 -9.80
C CYS A 70 16.30 -37.47 -10.66
N ASN A 71 17.00 -37.26 -11.78
CA ASN A 71 17.41 -38.31 -12.68
C ASN A 71 18.36 -39.31 -12.00
N GLN A 72 19.31 -38.80 -11.22
CA GLN A 72 20.23 -39.64 -10.44
C GLN A 72 19.50 -40.44 -9.35
N ALA A 73 18.42 -39.88 -8.77
CA ALA A 73 17.59 -40.52 -7.77
C ALA A 73 16.46 -41.38 -8.37
N GLY A 74 16.56 -41.80 -9.63
CA GLY A 74 15.56 -42.64 -10.31
C GLY A 74 14.19 -41.95 -10.49
N GLY A 75 14.15 -40.62 -10.62
CA GLY A 75 12.96 -39.83 -10.77
C GLY A 75 12.35 -39.33 -9.45
N SER A 76 12.97 -39.65 -8.31
CA SER A 76 12.44 -39.24 -7.00
C SER A 76 12.74 -37.77 -6.69
N LYS A 77 11.73 -37.02 -6.20
CA LYS A 77 11.87 -35.67 -5.71
C LYS A 77 12.01 -35.57 -4.18
N THR A 78 12.11 -36.70 -3.47
CA THR A 78 12.04 -36.71 -1.99
C THR A 78 13.07 -35.78 -1.35
N ARG A 79 14.30 -35.74 -1.86
CA ARG A 79 15.38 -34.90 -1.33
C ARG A 79 15.09 -33.41 -1.56
N LEU A 80 14.58 -33.03 -2.73
CA LEU A 80 14.14 -31.66 -3.04
C LEU A 80 12.97 -31.22 -2.16
N THR A 81 11.97 -32.07 -2.01
CA THR A 81 10.82 -31.85 -1.12
C THR A 81 11.27 -31.66 0.33
N GLN A 82 12.22 -32.48 0.79
CA GLN A 82 12.77 -32.35 2.14
C GLN A 82 13.57 -31.05 2.31
N ALA A 83 14.32 -30.62 1.30
CA ALA A 83 15.03 -29.33 1.33
C ALA A 83 14.07 -28.15 1.45
N ILE A 84 12.98 -28.13 0.68
CA ILE A 84 11.91 -27.13 0.79
C ILE A 84 11.32 -27.15 2.20
N PHE A 85 10.95 -28.32 2.69
CA PHE A 85 10.37 -28.45 4.03
C PHE A 85 11.29 -27.91 5.12
N ASN A 86 12.55 -28.31 5.12
CA ASN A 86 13.53 -27.89 6.12
C ASN A 86 13.77 -26.38 6.12
N GLN A 87 13.79 -25.74 4.95
CA GLN A 87 14.07 -24.32 4.82
C GLN A 87 12.85 -23.42 5.14
N PHE A 88 11.64 -23.86 4.79
CA PHE A 88 10.46 -23.00 4.86
C PHE A 88 9.48 -23.38 5.99
N SER A 89 9.62 -24.57 6.64
CA SER A 89 8.81 -24.92 7.84
C SER A 89 9.05 -24.01 9.05
N PRO A 90 10.28 -23.52 9.35
CA PRO A 90 10.47 -22.62 10.46
C PRO A 90 9.72 -21.30 10.24
N THR A 91 8.80 -20.98 11.14
CA THR A 91 7.99 -19.76 11.04
C THR A 91 8.87 -18.51 11.20
N LYS A 92 8.85 -17.65 10.20
CA LYS A 92 9.49 -16.34 10.23
C LYS A 92 8.45 -15.23 10.40
N THR A 93 8.92 -14.02 10.68
CA THR A 93 8.05 -12.85 10.83
C THR A 93 8.05 -12.01 9.55
N PRO A 94 6.88 -11.49 9.12
CA PRO A 94 6.81 -10.57 7.99
C PRO A 94 7.69 -9.34 8.21
N THR A 95 8.38 -8.91 7.15
CA THR A 95 9.17 -7.68 7.15
C THR A 95 8.27 -6.44 7.13
N GLN A 96 8.87 -5.25 7.29
CA GLN A 96 8.14 -3.99 7.14
C GLN A 96 7.50 -3.86 5.75
N ASN A 97 8.17 -4.32 4.69
CA ASN A 97 7.61 -4.30 3.33
C ASN A 97 6.33 -5.12 3.21
N HIS A 98 6.29 -6.33 3.78
CA HIS A 98 5.08 -7.15 3.83
C HIS A 98 3.94 -6.43 4.56
N ARG A 99 4.24 -5.80 5.72
CA ARG A 99 3.24 -5.08 6.52
C ARG A 99 2.69 -3.84 5.80
N ILE A 100 3.53 -3.08 5.10
CA ILE A 100 3.08 -1.93 4.30
C ILE A 100 2.15 -2.41 3.18
N LEU A 101 2.57 -3.40 2.40
CA LEU A 101 1.79 -3.94 1.30
C LEU A 101 0.44 -4.50 1.78
N ALA A 102 0.42 -5.24 2.89
CA ALA A 102 -0.80 -5.82 3.46
C ALA A 102 -1.82 -4.76 3.89
N ARG A 103 -1.38 -3.57 4.31
CA ARG A 103 -2.27 -2.44 4.69
C ARG A 103 -2.82 -1.68 3.49
N LEU A 104 -2.17 -1.75 2.33
CA LEU A 104 -2.65 -1.12 1.10
C LEU A 104 -3.89 -1.86 0.55
N PRO A 105 -4.76 -1.21 -0.24
CA PRO A 105 -5.94 -1.83 -0.84
C PRO A 105 -5.55 -2.67 -2.07
N ILE A 106 -4.68 -3.63 -1.85
CA ILE A 106 -4.24 -4.59 -2.87
C ILE A 106 -5.00 -5.88 -2.65
N HIS A 107 -5.82 -6.28 -3.63
CA HIS A 107 -6.70 -7.44 -3.55
C HIS A 107 -6.13 -8.69 -4.24
N THR A 108 -4.98 -8.56 -4.92
CA THR A 108 -4.39 -9.66 -5.69
C THR A 108 -2.89 -9.71 -5.47
N TYR A 109 -2.42 -10.85 -5.00
CA TYR A 109 -1.00 -11.18 -4.86
C TYR A 109 -0.69 -12.43 -5.65
N TRP A 110 0.43 -12.40 -6.36
CA TRP A 110 1.04 -13.55 -7.01
C TRP A 110 2.43 -13.75 -6.43
N THR A 111 2.84 -15.01 -6.30
CA THR A 111 4.17 -15.33 -5.80
C THR A 111 4.66 -16.69 -6.32
N THR A 112 5.97 -16.80 -6.45
CA THR A 112 6.68 -18.07 -6.64
C THR A 112 7.22 -18.64 -5.33
N ASN A 113 7.05 -17.93 -4.21
CA ASN A 113 7.57 -18.31 -2.90
C ASN A 113 6.72 -19.41 -2.24
N TYR A 114 7.38 -20.32 -1.55
CA TYR A 114 6.72 -21.40 -0.79
C TYR A 114 6.25 -20.94 0.60
N ASP A 115 6.89 -19.91 1.17
CA ASP A 115 6.63 -19.41 2.53
C ASP A 115 5.25 -18.76 2.70
N LYS A 116 4.88 -18.44 3.96
CA LYS A 116 3.58 -17.85 4.32
C LYS A 116 3.66 -16.40 4.82
N LEU A 117 4.68 -15.65 4.42
CA LEU A 117 4.88 -14.28 4.94
C LEU A 117 3.81 -13.31 4.45
N ILE A 118 3.33 -13.48 3.21
CA ILE A 118 2.26 -12.64 2.65
C ILE A 118 0.97 -12.89 3.40
N GLU A 119 0.59 -14.14 3.55
CA GLU A 119 -0.63 -14.56 4.25
C GLU A 119 -0.65 -14.03 5.69
N LYS A 120 0.45 -14.25 6.42
CA LYS A 120 0.60 -13.78 7.79
C LYS A 120 0.53 -12.26 7.90
N ALA A 121 1.15 -11.53 6.98
CA ALA A 121 1.08 -10.07 6.98
C ALA A 121 -0.34 -9.57 6.71
N LEU A 122 -1.11 -10.23 5.84
CA LEU A 122 -2.51 -9.93 5.56
C LEU A 122 -3.39 -10.20 6.79
N GLU A 123 -3.21 -11.34 7.46
CA GLU A 123 -3.92 -11.68 8.71
C GLU A 123 -3.61 -10.70 9.84
N ASP A 124 -2.34 -10.31 10.00
CA ASP A 124 -1.91 -9.28 10.96
C ASP A 124 -2.59 -7.92 10.66
N ALA A 125 -2.84 -7.63 9.38
CA ALA A 125 -3.59 -6.45 8.92
C ALA A 125 -5.12 -6.63 8.98
N LYS A 126 -5.63 -7.72 9.58
CA LYS A 126 -7.06 -8.05 9.72
C LYS A 126 -7.76 -8.28 8.37
N LYS A 127 -7.04 -8.72 7.37
CA LYS A 127 -7.58 -9.15 6.08
C LYS A 127 -7.68 -10.67 6.00
N VAL A 128 -8.65 -11.15 5.26
CA VAL A 128 -8.91 -12.58 5.03
C VAL A 128 -8.26 -13.01 3.71
N PRO A 129 -7.07 -13.67 3.72
CA PRO A 129 -6.44 -14.17 2.50
C PRO A 129 -7.13 -15.44 2.01
N ASP A 130 -7.37 -15.52 0.70
CA ASP A 130 -7.82 -16.71 -0.02
C ASP A 130 -6.66 -17.26 -0.85
N VAL A 131 -5.99 -18.30 -0.31
CA VAL A 131 -4.73 -18.83 -0.86
C VAL A 131 -5.00 -19.91 -1.91
N LYS A 132 -4.42 -19.75 -3.08
CA LYS A 132 -4.52 -20.62 -4.25
C LYS A 132 -3.16 -21.15 -4.63
N TYR A 133 -2.89 -22.45 -4.39
CA TYR A 133 -1.65 -23.11 -4.81
C TYR A 133 -1.88 -24.41 -5.58
N SER A 134 -3.14 -24.80 -5.81
CA SER A 134 -3.51 -25.97 -6.61
C SER A 134 -4.76 -25.70 -7.44
N LEU A 135 -5.00 -26.48 -8.48
CA LEU A 135 -6.19 -26.36 -9.35
C LEU A 135 -7.49 -26.52 -8.56
N LYS A 136 -7.51 -27.39 -7.55
CA LYS A 136 -8.69 -27.60 -6.71
C LYS A 136 -9.10 -26.33 -5.95
N GLN A 137 -8.13 -25.54 -5.51
CA GLN A 137 -8.39 -24.30 -4.78
C GLN A 137 -8.85 -23.16 -5.70
N LEU A 138 -8.48 -23.18 -6.98
CA LEU A 138 -8.98 -22.16 -7.92
C LEU A 138 -10.49 -22.17 -8.05
N SER A 139 -11.12 -23.35 -7.97
CA SER A 139 -12.58 -23.49 -8.08
C SER A 139 -13.34 -23.19 -6.78
N VAL A 140 -12.64 -23.04 -5.65
CA VAL A 140 -13.24 -22.80 -4.33
C VAL A 140 -12.87 -21.39 -3.87
N THR A 141 -13.86 -20.57 -3.56
CA THR A 141 -13.64 -19.22 -3.02
C THR A 141 -13.90 -19.23 -1.52
N ARG A 142 -12.92 -18.72 -0.76
CA ARG A 142 -13.09 -18.52 0.68
C ARG A 142 -14.17 -17.47 0.94
N PRO A 143 -15.18 -17.75 1.78
CA PRO A 143 -16.14 -16.72 2.18
C PRO A 143 -15.46 -15.52 2.82
N ASP A 144 -16.01 -14.32 2.63
CA ASP A 144 -15.54 -13.06 3.21
C ASP A 144 -14.06 -12.73 2.93
N ARG A 145 -13.54 -13.24 1.80
CA ARG A 145 -12.16 -12.95 1.39
C ARG A 145 -11.97 -11.48 1.06
N ASP A 146 -10.88 -10.90 1.56
CA ASP A 146 -10.43 -9.56 1.16
C ASP A 146 -9.39 -9.61 0.04
N VAL A 147 -8.58 -10.68 0.00
CA VAL A 147 -7.40 -10.78 -0.86
C VAL A 147 -7.23 -12.18 -1.42
N ALA A 148 -6.97 -12.29 -2.72
CA ALA A 148 -6.55 -13.53 -3.36
C ALA A 148 -5.01 -13.61 -3.41
N VAL A 149 -4.44 -14.72 -2.95
CA VAL A 149 -3.00 -15.00 -2.97
C VAL A 149 -2.75 -16.24 -3.83
N TYR A 150 -2.12 -16.05 -4.98
CA TYR A 150 -1.79 -17.13 -5.93
C TYR A 150 -0.32 -17.52 -5.78
N LYS A 151 -0.07 -18.79 -5.44
CA LYS A 151 1.26 -19.38 -5.25
C LYS A 151 1.54 -20.34 -6.41
N MET A 152 2.27 -19.84 -7.42
CA MET A 152 2.48 -20.57 -8.68
C MET A 152 3.32 -21.84 -8.52
N HIS A 153 4.27 -21.82 -7.59
CA HIS A 153 5.20 -22.94 -7.42
C HIS A 153 4.79 -23.89 -6.29
N GLY A 154 3.58 -23.71 -5.71
CA GLY A 154 3.12 -24.52 -4.59
C GLY A 154 3.28 -23.83 -3.24
N ASP A 155 3.04 -24.56 -2.17
CA ASP A 155 2.99 -24.06 -0.79
C ASP A 155 3.73 -25.02 0.15
N ILE A 156 4.30 -24.47 1.22
CA ILE A 156 5.00 -25.26 2.24
C ILE A 156 4.10 -26.32 2.92
N ASP A 157 2.78 -26.12 2.93
CA ASP A 157 1.87 -27.14 3.46
C ASP A 157 1.83 -28.42 2.60
N ASN A 158 2.19 -28.33 1.30
CA ASN A 158 2.24 -29.44 0.36
C ASN A 158 3.54 -29.42 -0.46
N PRO A 159 4.71 -29.58 0.16
CA PRO A 159 6.00 -29.45 -0.52
C PRO A 159 6.25 -30.51 -1.60
N ALA A 160 5.47 -31.61 -1.60
CA ALA A 160 5.54 -32.63 -2.64
C ALA A 160 5.02 -32.15 -4.00
N ASP A 161 4.09 -31.17 -4.00
CA ASP A 161 3.50 -30.57 -5.19
C ASP A 161 4.30 -29.35 -5.70
N ALA A 162 5.46 -29.08 -5.12
CA ALA A 162 6.28 -27.93 -5.47
C ALA A 162 6.82 -28.02 -6.90
N ILE A 163 6.78 -26.90 -7.62
CA ILE A 163 7.40 -26.72 -8.94
C ILE A 163 8.87 -26.36 -8.72
N ILE A 164 9.77 -27.30 -9.00
CA ILE A 164 11.20 -27.14 -8.71
C ILE A 164 12.11 -27.77 -9.78
N SER A 165 11.70 -28.88 -10.42
CA SER A 165 12.49 -29.59 -11.43
C SER A 165 12.10 -29.15 -12.84
N LYS A 166 12.97 -29.44 -13.83
CA LYS A 166 12.72 -29.13 -15.23
C LYS A 166 11.43 -29.76 -15.74
N ASP A 167 11.17 -31.01 -15.38
CA ASP A 167 9.93 -31.72 -15.72
C ASP A 167 8.69 -30.96 -15.21
N ASP A 168 8.77 -30.32 -14.02
CA ASP A 168 7.67 -29.52 -13.50
C ASP A 168 7.42 -28.27 -14.33
N TYR A 169 8.48 -27.56 -14.69
CA TYR A 169 8.40 -26.36 -15.54
C TYR A 169 7.88 -26.66 -16.94
N GLU A 170 8.34 -27.74 -17.56
CA GLU A 170 7.88 -28.17 -18.89
C GLU A 170 6.41 -28.62 -18.88
N ALA A 171 5.98 -29.26 -17.80
CA ALA A 171 4.59 -29.70 -17.64
C ALA A 171 3.64 -28.55 -17.21
N TYR A 172 4.17 -27.46 -16.67
CA TYR A 172 3.38 -26.38 -16.05
C TYR A 172 2.32 -25.77 -16.99
N PRO A 173 2.63 -25.39 -18.25
CA PRO A 173 1.64 -24.79 -19.13
C PRO A 173 0.42 -25.67 -19.41
N LEU A 174 0.59 -26.98 -19.30
CA LEU A 174 -0.50 -27.96 -19.48
C LEU A 174 -1.19 -28.28 -18.15
N LYS A 175 -0.42 -28.72 -17.15
CA LYS A 175 -0.97 -29.15 -15.86
C LYS A 175 -1.58 -28.00 -15.06
N MET A 176 -0.98 -26.80 -15.14
CA MET A 176 -1.40 -25.60 -14.41
C MET A 176 -2.00 -24.53 -15.33
N SER A 177 -2.61 -24.94 -16.45
CA SER A 177 -3.16 -24.05 -17.48
C SER A 177 -4.15 -23.02 -16.92
N ALA A 178 -4.91 -23.36 -15.88
CA ALA A 178 -5.83 -22.44 -15.23
C ALA A 178 -5.09 -21.32 -14.47
N PHE A 179 -3.93 -21.60 -13.82
CA PHE A 179 -3.07 -20.58 -13.23
C PHE A 179 -2.46 -19.69 -14.31
N VAL A 180 -1.98 -20.26 -15.41
CA VAL A 180 -1.46 -19.52 -16.56
C VAL A 180 -2.53 -18.56 -17.10
N SER A 181 -3.76 -19.04 -17.26
CA SER A 181 -4.89 -18.23 -17.75
C SER A 181 -5.28 -17.13 -16.77
N ALA A 182 -5.30 -17.42 -15.46
CA ALA A 182 -5.60 -16.44 -14.43
C ALA A 182 -4.53 -15.33 -14.35
N LEU A 183 -3.24 -15.67 -14.37
CA LEU A 183 -2.18 -14.67 -14.37
C LEU A 183 -2.18 -13.82 -15.65
N ARG A 184 -2.44 -14.42 -16.82
CA ARG A 184 -2.60 -13.67 -18.08
C ARG A 184 -3.74 -12.66 -17.99
N GLY A 185 -4.88 -13.05 -17.44
CA GLY A 185 -6.01 -12.15 -17.20
C GLY A 185 -5.63 -11.00 -16.26
N ASP A 186 -5.00 -11.31 -15.15
CA ASP A 186 -4.56 -10.30 -14.18
C ASP A 186 -3.51 -9.34 -14.76
N LEU A 187 -2.55 -9.81 -15.59
CA LEU A 187 -1.56 -8.94 -16.25
C LEU A 187 -2.19 -7.97 -17.26
N VAL A 188 -3.34 -8.31 -17.80
CA VAL A 188 -4.09 -7.41 -18.72
C VAL A 188 -4.94 -6.42 -17.94
N GLU A 189 -5.56 -6.86 -16.84
CA GLU A 189 -6.49 -6.05 -16.05
C GLU A 189 -5.80 -5.18 -15.00
N LYS A 190 -4.73 -5.69 -14.37
CA LYS A 190 -4.09 -5.08 -13.18
C LYS A 190 -2.69 -4.55 -13.47
N THR A 191 -2.29 -3.54 -12.72
CA THR A 191 -0.93 -3.01 -12.70
C THR A 191 -0.13 -3.69 -11.60
N PHE A 192 0.83 -4.51 -12.00
CA PHE A 192 1.68 -5.24 -11.06
C PHE A 192 2.86 -4.41 -10.57
N LEU A 193 3.17 -4.58 -9.29
CA LEU A 193 4.45 -4.24 -8.69
C LEU A 193 5.23 -5.54 -8.42
N PHE A 194 6.30 -5.77 -9.18
CA PHE A 194 7.22 -6.89 -8.99
C PHE A 194 8.27 -6.53 -7.93
N LEU A 195 8.32 -7.32 -6.86
CA LEU A 195 9.23 -7.12 -5.72
C LEU A 195 10.03 -8.39 -5.43
N GLY A 196 11.36 -8.24 -5.34
CA GLY A 196 12.25 -9.36 -5.03
C GLY A 196 12.23 -10.48 -6.07
N PHE A 197 11.87 -10.16 -7.31
CA PHE A 197 11.72 -11.09 -8.42
C PHE A 197 12.83 -10.87 -9.46
N SER A 198 13.48 -11.96 -9.90
CA SER A 198 14.65 -11.90 -10.81
C SER A 198 14.30 -11.91 -12.30
N PHE A 199 13.07 -12.24 -12.67
CA PHE A 199 12.61 -12.47 -14.05
C PHE A 199 13.36 -13.60 -14.79
N THR A 200 13.98 -14.50 -14.06
CA THR A 200 14.65 -15.68 -14.61
C THR A 200 13.75 -16.92 -14.62
N ASP A 201 12.53 -16.81 -14.15
CA ASP A 201 11.54 -17.88 -14.10
C ASP A 201 10.99 -18.20 -15.50
N PRO A 202 11.15 -19.44 -16.02
CA PRO A 202 10.71 -19.77 -17.36
C PRO A 202 9.19 -19.69 -17.57
N ASN A 203 8.39 -19.98 -16.55
CA ASN A 203 6.94 -19.91 -16.64
C ASN A 203 6.45 -18.46 -16.74
N ILE A 204 7.09 -17.55 -16.00
CA ILE A 204 6.77 -16.12 -16.05
C ILE A 204 7.21 -15.51 -17.38
N ASP A 205 8.42 -15.85 -17.86
CA ASP A 205 8.88 -15.39 -19.18
C ASP A 205 7.92 -15.85 -20.29
N TYR A 206 7.50 -17.12 -20.26
CA TYR A 206 6.51 -17.66 -21.18
C TYR A 206 5.20 -16.85 -21.14
N ILE A 207 4.66 -16.57 -19.94
CA ILE A 207 3.37 -15.87 -19.78
C ILE A 207 3.48 -14.42 -20.28
N LEU A 208 4.53 -13.69 -19.86
CA LEU A 208 4.80 -12.31 -20.29
C LEU A 208 4.95 -12.20 -21.81
N SER A 209 5.69 -13.15 -22.41
CA SER A 209 5.85 -13.20 -23.86
C SER A 209 4.52 -13.36 -24.60
N ARG A 210 3.61 -14.18 -24.09
CA ARG A 210 2.27 -14.38 -24.68
C ARG A 210 1.38 -13.17 -24.54
N VAL A 211 1.39 -12.50 -23.38
CA VAL A 211 0.66 -11.24 -23.17
C VAL A 211 1.18 -10.18 -24.15
N ARG A 212 2.50 -10.04 -24.27
CA ARG A 212 3.12 -9.10 -25.20
C ARG A 212 2.70 -9.33 -26.66
N VAL A 213 2.78 -10.57 -27.14
CA VAL A 213 2.40 -10.89 -28.53
C VAL A 213 0.93 -10.63 -28.81
N GLN A 214 0.07 -10.84 -27.81
CA GLN A 214 -1.38 -10.68 -27.97
C GLN A 214 -1.84 -9.23 -27.90
N TYR A 215 -1.23 -8.39 -27.02
CA TYR A 215 -1.69 -7.04 -26.74
C TYR A 215 -0.78 -5.94 -27.28
N GLU A 216 0.41 -6.29 -27.79
CA GLU A 216 1.39 -5.38 -28.41
C GLU A 216 1.61 -4.10 -27.58
N GLN A 217 1.22 -2.94 -28.13
CA GLN A 217 1.34 -1.62 -27.49
C GLN A 217 0.19 -1.28 -26.52
N HIS A 218 -0.84 -2.14 -26.42
CA HIS A 218 -1.98 -1.94 -25.52
C HIS A 218 -1.79 -2.65 -24.17
N GLN A 219 -0.57 -3.06 -23.84
CA GLN A 219 -0.25 -3.65 -22.54
C GLN A 219 -0.38 -2.60 -21.42
N ARG A 220 -0.83 -3.07 -20.27
CA ARG A 220 -0.84 -2.26 -19.06
C ARG A 220 0.58 -2.02 -18.55
N HIS A 221 0.81 -0.88 -17.92
CA HIS A 221 2.10 -0.60 -17.28
C HIS A 221 2.23 -1.39 -16.00
N HIS A 222 3.38 -2.02 -15.82
CA HIS A 222 3.80 -2.69 -14.59
C HIS A 222 5.09 -2.06 -14.09
N TYR A 223 5.44 -2.32 -12.84
CA TYR A 223 6.61 -1.75 -12.20
C TYR A 223 7.46 -2.83 -11.55
N CYS A 224 8.77 -2.66 -11.56
CA CYS A 224 9.66 -3.43 -10.71
C CYS A 224 10.67 -2.52 -10.00
N ILE A 225 11.11 -2.91 -8.81
CA ILE A 225 12.14 -2.21 -8.07
C ILE A 225 13.38 -3.08 -8.04
N GLN A 226 14.51 -2.53 -8.48
CA GLN A 226 15.78 -3.24 -8.54
C GLN A 226 16.91 -2.42 -7.91
N LYS A 227 17.86 -3.11 -7.27
CA LYS A 227 19.08 -2.47 -6.80
C LYS A 227 19.99 -2.17 -8.00
N LYS A 228 20.49 -0.95 -8.05
CA LYS A 228 21.50 -0.53 -9.00
C LYS A 228 22.81 -1.29 -8.74
N VAL A 229 23.46 -1.75 -9.81
CA VAL A 229 24.79 -2.37 -9.67
C VAL A 229 25.78 -1.34 -9.12
N SER A 230 26.47 -1.71 -8.06
CA SER A 230 27.56 -0.94 -7.44
C SER A 230 28.89 -1.64 -7.70
N LYS A 231 29.98 -0.89 -7.76
CA LYS A 231 31.32 -1.46 -7.93
C LYS A 231 31.71 -2.27 -6.69
N MET A 232 32.20 -3.48 -6.89
CA MET A 232 32.73 -4.34 -5.82
C MET A 232 34.19 -3.95 -5.49
N ILE A 233 34.65 -4.35 -4.31
CA ILE A 233 35.97 -3.94 -3.79
C ILE A 233 37.10 -4.39 -4.74
N ASP A 234 37.05 -5.62 -5.23
CA ASP A 234 38.09 -6.23 -6.07
C ASP A 234 37.74 -6.25 -7.57
N GLU A 235 36.78 -5.43 -8.00
CA GLU A 235 36.27 -5.40 -9.35
C GLU A 235 37.02 -4.35 -10.18
N THR A 236 37.44 -4.72 -11.38
CA THR A 236 38.03 -3.78 -12.34
C THR A 236 36.96 -2.82 -12.90
N ASP A 237 37.38 -1.68 -13.44
CA ASP A 237 36.47 -0.73 -14.07
C ASP A 237 35.74 -1.31 -15.29
N ASP A 238 36.38 -2.22 -16.02
CA ASP A 238 35.80 -2.85 -17.20
C ASP A 238 34.75 -3.91 -16.81
N GLU A 239 34.98 -4.68 -15.78
CA GLU A 239 33.97 -5.62 -15.22
C GLU A 239 32.76 -4.88 -14.68
N PHE A 240 32.98 -3.79 -13.95
CA PHE A 240 31.90 -2.94 -13.46
C PHE A 240 31.08 -2.33 -14.60
N LYS A 241 31.74 -1.77 -15.63
CA LYS A 241 31.06 -1.24 -16.82
C LYS A 241 30.26 -2.33 -17.54
N TYR A 242 30.82 -3.53 -17.65
CA TYR A 242 30.12 -4.67 -18.25
C TYR A 242 28.84 -5.02 -17.48
N ARG A 243 28.88 -5.07 -16.14
CA ARG A 243 27.71 -5.32 -15.31
C ARG A 243 26.66 -4.20 -15.43
N GLN A 244 27.11 -2.95 -15.49
CA GLN A 244 26.20 -1.80 -15.73
C GLN A 244 25.51 -1.92 -17.09
N LEU A 245 26.27 -2.22 -18.15
CA LEU A 245 25.72 -2.40 -19.49
C LEU A 245 24.70 -3.57 -19.52
N LYS A 246 25.02 -4.68 -18.84
CA LYS A 246 24.11 -5.82 -18.73
C LYS A 246 22.81 -5.45 -18.00
N GLN A 247 22.87 -4.65 -16.93
CA GLN A 247 21.69 -4.15 -16.24
C GLN A 247 20.86 -3.21 -17.17
N ASP A 248 21.50 -2.35 -17.93
CA ASP A 248 20.80 -1.46 -18.85
C ASP A 248 20.07 -2.23 -19.96
N TYR A 249 20.68 -3.27 -20.53
CA TYR A 249 20.01 -4.14 -21.50
C TYR A 249 18.84 -4.88 -20.88
N PHE A 250 18.99 -5.38 -19.66
CA PHE A 250 17.94 -6.05 -18.95
C PHE A 250 16.72 -5.12 -18.69
N ILE A 251 16.97 -3.88 -18.25
CA ILE A 251 15.90 -2.88 -18.04
C ILE A 251 15.19 -2.56 -19.36
N ARG A 252 15.93 -2.48 -20.47
CA ARG A 252 15.32 -2.29 -21.80
C ARG A 252 14.46 -3.47 -22.22
N ASP A 253 14.91 -4.69 -21.92
CA ASP A 253 14.15 -5.88 -22.26
C ASP A 253 12.84 -5.97 -21.45
N LEU A 254 12.83 -5.59 -20.17
CA LEU A 254 11.63 -5.52 -19.36
C LEU A 254 10.59 -4.53 -19.92
N LYS A 255 11.02 -3.44 -20.55
CA LYS A 255 10.11 -2.50 -21.23
C LYS A 255 9.32 -3.13 -22.38
N ARG A 256 9.83 -4.18 -23.02
CA ARG A 256 9.07 -4.93 -24.03
C ARG A 256 7.80 -5.54 -23.46
N PHE A 257 7.80 -5.81 -22.16
CA PHE A 257 6.66 -6.33 -21.40
C PHE A 257 5.89 -5.22 -20.65
N SER A 258 6.13 -3.94 -21.02
CA SER A 258 5.60 -2.78 -20.31
C SER A 258 5.92 -2.75 -18.81
N ILE A 259 7.04 -3.36 -18.41
CA ILE A 259 7.55 -3.35 -17.03
C ILE A 259 8.60 -2.24 -16.90
N TYR A 260 8.29 -1.22 -16.09
CA TYR A 260 9.14 -0.07 -15.85
C TYR A 260 9.93 -0.24 -14.56
N THR A 261 11.25 -0.08 -14.65
CA THR A 261 12.16 -0.31 -13.53
C THR A 261 12.42 0.97 -12.75
N VAL A 262 12.27 0.90 -11.43
CA VAL A 262 12.78 1.90 -10.49
C VAL A 262 14.09 1.38 -9.90
N LEU A 263 15.16 2.14 -10.03
CA LEU A 263 16.45 1.80 -9.43
C LEU A 263 16.60 2.41 -8.05
N VAL A 264 17.04 1.60 -7.10
CA VAL A 264 17.43 2.00 -5.75
C VAL A 264 18.92 1.72 -5.55
N ASP A 265 19.60 2.52 -4.76
CA ASP A 265 21.02 2.28 -4.43
C ASP A 265 21.15 1.15 -3.41
N GLU A 266 20.22 1.09 -2.42
CA GLU A 266 20.17 0.06 -1.39
C GLU A 266 18.76 -0.52 -1.23
N TYR A 267 18.67 -1.80 -0.83
CA TYR A 267 17.39 -2.50 -0.63
C TYR A 267 16.51 -1.88 0.47
N SER A 268 17.12 -1.20 1.46
CA SER A 268 16.37 -0.46 2.49
C SER A 268 15.48 0.64 1.91
N GLN A 269 15.89 1.25 0.79
CA GLN A 269 15.11 2.29 0.09
C GLN A 269 13.79 1.77 -0.50
N ILE A 270 13.62 0.44 -0.66
CA ILE A 270 12.34 -0.16 -1.05
C ILE A 270 11.28 0.14 0.01
N THR A 271 11.64 0.03 1.28
CA THR A 271 10.73 0.35 2.39
C THR A 271 10.30 1.81 2.33
N ASP A 272 11.24 2.73 2.10
CA ASP A 272 10.94 4.16 1.97
C ASP A 272 10.01 4.46 0.79
N LEU A 273 10.21 3.78 -0.34
CA LEU A 273 9.34 3.92 -1.52
C LEU A 273 7.92 3.43 -1.24
N LEU A 274 7.78 2.28 -0.59
CA LEU A 274 6.49 1.71 -0.22
C LEU A 274 5.78 2.57 0.84
N ASP A 275 6.50 3.08 1.83
CA ASP A 275 5.96 4.02 2.82
C ASP A 275 5.45 5.30 2.15
N ARG A 276 6.18 5.84 1.16
CA ARG A 276 5.74 7.01 0.37
C ARG A 276 4.49 6.70 -0.46
N VAL A 277 4.40 5.53 -1.08
CA VAL A 277 3.18 5.09 -1.78
C VAL A 277 2.00 5.03 -0.81
N ALA A 278 2.19 4.44 0.38
CA ALA A 278 1.16 4.35 1.41
C ALA A 278 0.74 5.73 1.94
N ALA A 279 1.69 6.63 2.15
CA ALA A 279 1.42 8.00 2.56
C ALA A 279 0.63 8.77 1.49
N CYS A 280 1.03 8.67 0.21
CA CYS A 280 0.31 9.29 -0.90
C CYS A 280 -1.12 8.75 -1.02
N TYR A 281 -1.30 7.43 -0.89
CA TYR A 281 -2.64 6.82 -0.89
C TYR A 281 -3.51 7.37 0.25
N LYS A 282 -2.98 7.45 1.47
CA LYS A 282 -3.72 7.96 2.65
C LYS A 282 -4.11 9.43 2.51
N ARG A 283 -3.38 10.25 1.75
CA ARG A 283 -3.69 11.68 1.57
C ARG A 283 -5.01 11.94 0.84
N SER A 284 -5.59 10.96 0.18
CA SER A 284 -6.96 11.05 -0.34
C SER A 284 -8.04 10.77 0.71
N SER A 285 -7.65 10.40 1.93
CA SER A 285 -8.55 10.16 3.06
C SER A 285 -8.46 11.33 4.03
N ILE A 286 -9.55 12.06 4.16
CA ILE A 286 -9.62 13.32 4.91
C ILE A 286 -10.46 13.11 6.16
N PHE A 287 -9.83 13.23 7.33
CA PHE A 287 -10.51 13.24 8.60
C PHE A 287 -11.02 14.64 8.92
N ILE A 288 -12.32 14.80 9.16
CA ILE A 288 -12.94 16.04 9.58
C ILE A 288 -13.30 15.92 11.06
N SER A 289 -12.49 16.55 11.91
CA SER A 289 -12.66 16.66 13.35
C SER A 289 -13.35 17.98 13.67
N GLY A 290 -14.42 17.93 14.45
CA GLY A 290 -15.13 19.12 14.86
C GLY A 290 -16.23 18.80 15.86
N ALA A 291 -16.49 19.78 16.74
CA ALA A 291 -17.66 19.83 17.61
C ALA A 291 -18.08 21.29 17.78
N ALA A 292 -19.38 21.58 17.76
CA ALA A 292 -19.88 22.91 17.91
C ALA A 292 -21.26 22.92 18.62
N ASP A 293 -21.25 23.26 19.88
CA ASP A 293 -22.47 23.74 20.58
C ASP A 293 -22.73 25.22 20.29
N ASP A 294 -21.68 25.95 19.96
CA ASP A 294 -21.69 27.33 19.52
C ASP A 294 -20.83 27.51 18.27
N TYR A 295 -21.32 28.28 17.32
CA TYR A 295 -20.60 28.56 16.06
C TYR A 295 -19.86 29.89 16.06
N GLY A 296 -19.83 30.60 17.21
CA GLY A 296 -19.14 31.87 17.39
C GLY A 296 -19.71 32.97 16.53
N LYS A 297 -18.94 33.45 15.57
CA LYS A 297 -19.36 34.53 14.64
C LYS A 297 -20.28 34.05 13.51
N TRP A 298 -20.42 32.77 13.33
CA TRP A 298 -21.19 32.19 12.24
C TRP A 298 -22.62 31.95 12.69
N THR A 299 -23.59 32.20 11.82
CA THR A 299 -24.91 31.65 12.06
C THR A 299 -24.90 30.14 11.94
N ARG A 300 -25.82 29.46 12.56
CA ARG A 300 -25.94 27.99 12.43
C ARG A 300 -26.12 27.56 10.96
N ILE A 301 -26.92 28.33 10.21
CA ILE A 301 -27.19 28.05 8.80
C ILE A 301 -25.90 28.17 7.97
N ASP A 302 -25.12 29.22 8.18
CA ASP A 302 -23.87 29.43 7.46
C ASP A 302 -22.82 28.34 7.81
N ALA A 303 -22.72 27.97 9.09
CA ALA A 303 -21.78 26.95 9.56
C ALA A 303 -22.13 25.55 9.02
N GLU A 304 -23.39 25.13 9.16
CA GLU A 304 -23.86 23.85 8.64
C GLU A 304 -23.78 23.82 7.09
N GLY A 305 -24.16 24.92 6.43
CA GLY A 305 -24.05 25.07 4.98
C GLY A 305 -22.61 24.98 4.49
N PHE A 306 -21.67 25.64 5.19
CA PHE A 306 -20.22 25.54 4.89
C PHE A 306 -19.70 24.10 5.02
N LEU A 307 -20.01 23.42 6.14
CA LEU A 307 -19.58 22.04 6.39
C LEU A 307 -20.13 21.07 5.34
N HIS A 308 -21.41 21.23 5.00
CA HIS A 308 -22.07 20.44 3.95
C HIS A 308 -21.37 20.62 2.60
N GLN A 309 -21.19 21.88 2.17
CA GLN A 309 -20.56 22.18 0.88
C GLN A 309 -19.08 21.79 0.84
N LEU A 310 -18.34 21.93 1.95
CA LEU A 310 -16.97 21.49 2.07
C LEU A 310 -16.87 19.96 1.85
N SER A 311 -17.68 19.20 2.57
CA SER A 311 -17.69 17.74 2.47
C SER A 311 -18.14 17.26 1.09
N HIS A 312 -19.17 17.87 0.50
CA HIS A 312 -19.61 17.61 -0.87
C HIS A 312 -18.48 17.83 -1.87
N GLN A 313 -17.78 18.97 -1.79
CA GLN A 313 -16.66 19.31 -2.67
C GLN A 313 -15.51 18.30 -2.53
N LEU A 314 -15.14 17.95 -1.30
CA LEU A 314 -14.08 16.96 -1.03
C LEU A 314 -14.44 15.58 -1.60
N ALA A 315 -15.66 15.11 -1.39
CA ALA A 315 -16.17 13.86 -1.96
C ALA A 315 -16.17 13.89 -3.50
N SER A 316 -16.56 15.02 -4.11
CA SER A 316 -16.55 15.19 -5.58
C SER A 316 -15.14 15.07 -6.20
N LYS A 317 -14.10 15.35 -5.42
CA LYS A 317 -12.70 15.16 -5.78
C LYS A 317 -12.18 13.75 -5.47
N LYS A 318 -13.07 12.80 -5.21
CA LYS A 318 -12.76 11.39 -4.87
C LYS A 318 -11.98 11.23 -3.57
N ASN A 319 -12.14 12.17 -2.63
CA ASN A 319 -11.58 11.99 -1.30
C ASN A 319 -12.54 11.15 -0.45
N ARG A 320 -11.98 10.23 0.33
CA ARG A 320 -12.69 9.52 1.39
C ARG A 320 -12.89 10.47 2.57
N ILE A 321 -14.10 10.59 3.06
CA ILE A 321 -14.42 11.41 4.22
C ILE A 321 -14.47 10.54 5.47
N ILE A 322 -13.77 10.96 6.51
CA ILE A 322 -13.72 10.27 7.81
C ILE A 322 -14.25 11.23 8.88
N THR A 323 -15.18 10.78 9.70
CA THR A 323 -15.72 11.61 10.80
C THR A 323 -16.16 10.77 11.99
N GLY A 324 -15.93 11.31 13.20
CA GLY A 324 -16.40 10.76 14.48
C GLY A 324 -17.82 11.19 14.88
N PHE A 325 -18.54 11.83 13.99
CA PHE A 325 -19.92 12.33 14.24
C PHE A 325 -20.02 13.36 15.40
N GLY A 326 -19.06 14.31 15.44
CA GLY A 326 -19.09 15.35 16.48
C GLY A 326 -20.36 16.19 16.44
N VAL A 327 -20.85 16.58 17.63
CA VAL A 327 -22.06 17.40 17.80
C VAL A 327 -21.96 18.70 17.00
N GLY A 328 -23.02 19.08 16.30
CA GLY A 328 -23.08 20.31 15.48
C GLY A 328 -22.28 20.29 14.19
N VAL A 329 -21.38 19.32 13.98
CA VAL A 329 -20.49 19.23 12.81
C VAL A 329 -20.76 17.97 11.99
N GLY A 330 -20.80 16.81 12.64
CA GLY A 330 -20.81 15.51 11.95
C GLY A 330 -21.99 15.31 11.02
N GLY A 331 -23.19 15.76 11.40
CA GLY A 331 -24.38 15.65 10.56
C GLY A 331 -24.25 16.40 9.24
N ALA A 332 -23.78 17.64 9.26
CA ALA A 332 -23.58 18.44 8.05
C ALA A 332 -22.47 17.85 7.14
N VAL A 333 -21.39 17.37 7.74
CA VAL A 333 -20.29 16.70 7.00
C VAL A 333 -20.78 15.44 6.29
N ILE A 334 -21.51 14.56 7.00
CA ILE A 334 -22.03 13.33 6.40
C ILE A 334 -23.03 13.64 5.29
N ASN A 335 -23.99 14.54 5.55
CA ASN A 335 -24.99 14.91 4.56
C ASN A 335 -24.38 15.52 3.29
N GLY A 336 -23.30 16.31 3.41
CA GLY A 336 -22.60 16.86 2.25
C GLY A 336 -21.97 15.78 1.37
N ALA A 337 -21.28 14.82 1.98
CA ALA A 337 -20.69 13.69 1.23
C ALA A 337 -21.77 12.79 0.62
N LEU A 338 -22.86 12.50 1.36
CA LEU A 338 -24.01 11.71 0.86
C LEU A 338 -24.71 12.40 -0.30
N ALA A 339 -24.91 13.73 -0.24
CA ALA A 339 -25.50 14.49 -1.33
C ALA A 339 -24.73 14.31 -2.62
N TYR A 340 -23.39 14.44 -2.58
CA TYR A 340 -22.58 14.17 -3.78
C TYR A 340 -22.73 12.74 -4.29
N LEU A 341 -22.70 11.72 -3.42
CA LEU A 341 -22.81 10.32 -3.84
C LEU A 341 -24.18 10.05 -4.49
N ASN A 342 -25.24 10.60 -3.92
CA ASN A 342 -26.60 10.51 -4.50
C ASN A 342 -26.68 11.18 -5.87
N ASP A 343 -26.17 12.40 -6.00
CA ASP A 343 -26.16 13.16 -7.25
C ASP A 343 -25.35 12.45 -8.34
N ALA A 344 -24.29 11.76 -7.94
CA ALA A 344 -23.44 10.95 -8.83
C ALA A 344 -23.98 9.54 -9.11
N GLY A 345 -25.12 9.16 -8.54
CA GLY A 345 -25.74 7.85 -8.69
C GLY A 345 -24.90 6.68 -8.13
N LYS A 346 -24.09 6.96 -7.10
CA LYS A 346 -23.21 5.99 -6.46
C LYS A 346 -23.82 5.36 -5.23
N THR A 347 -23.55 4.07 -5.03
CA THR A 347 -23.80 3.38 -3.75
C THR A 347 -22.75 3.82 -2.72
N ILE A 348 -23.19 4.00 -1.48
CA ILE A 348 -22.33 4.39 -0.36
C ILE A 348 -21.47 3.19 0.05
N SER A 349 -20.19 3.40 0.23
CA SER A 349 -19.25 2.40 0.73
C SER A 349 -18.30 2.99 1.78
N ASP A 350 -17.64 2.13 2.55
CA ASP A 350 -16.59 2.54 3.50
C ASP A 350 -15.36 3.18 2.81
N GLU A 351 -15.29 3.11 1.48
CA GLU A 351 -14.27 3.79 0.69
C GLU A 351 -14.62 5.25 0.40
N ASP A 352 -15.89 5.60 0.50
CA ASP A 352 -16.37 6.96 0.30
C ASP A 352 -16.48 7.69 1.64
N ILE A 353 -17.09 7.04 2.65
CA ILE A 353 -17.32 7.65 3.96
C ILE A 353 -17.05 6.62 5.07
N VAL A 354 -16.17 6.97 6.00
CA VAL A 354 -15.94 6.21 7.23
C VAL A 354 -16.58 6.93 8.40
N MET A 355 -17.64 6.36 8.93
CA MET A 355 -18.35 6.88 10.10
C MET A 355 -18.00 6.04 11.32
N ARG A 356 -17.49 6.68 12.36
CA ARG A 356 -17.17 6.03 13.65
C ARG A 356 -17.77 6.83 14.80
N PRO A 357 -19.09 6.76 15.00
CA PRO A 357 -19.73 7.45 16.13
C PRO A 357 -19.18 6.89 17.44
N PHE A 358 -18.87 7.78 18.37
CA PHE A 358 -18.33 7.38 19.67
C PHE A 358 -19.36 6.63 20.52
N PRO A 359 -19.01 5.52 21.16
CA PRO A 359 -19.89 4.81 22.10
C PRO A 359 -20.27 5.76 23.25
N GLN A 360 -21.56 5.75 23.60
CA GLN A 360 -22.11 6.57 24.68
C GLN A 360 -22.14 5.82 26.03
N VAL A 361 -22.01 4.52 25.98
CA VAL A 361 -22.04 3.62 27.15
C VAL A 361 -20.83 2.71 27.08
N ALA A 362 -20.16 2.51 28.21
CA ALA A 362 -19.04 1.55 28.29
C ALA A 362 -19.57 0.13 28.10
N THR A 363 -18.91 -0.64 27.25
CA THR A 363 -19.19 -2.07 27.01
C THR A 363 -17.97 -2.91 27.36
N GLY A 364 -18.19 -3.99 28.10
CA GLY A 364 -17.11 -4.87 28.55
C GLY A 364 -16.32 -4.31 29.74
N VAL A 365 -15.05 -4.72 29.86
CA VAL A 365 -14.15 -4.35 30.97
C VAL A 365 -13.36 -3.07 30.76
N THR A 366 -13.41 -2.50 29.57
CA THR A 366 -12.63 -1.31 29.19
C THR A 366 -13.39 -0.03 29.56
N SER A 367 -12.68 0.97 30.09
CA SER A 367 -13.32 2.26 30.38
C SER A 367 -13.84 2.96 29.12
N LEU A 368 -14.86 3.80 29.23
CA LEU A 368 -15.39 4.57 28.10
C LEU A 368 -14.33 5.49 27.48
N ALA A 369 -13.45 6.06 28.31
CA ALA A 369 -12.36 6.92 27.85
C ALA A 369 -11.31 6.15 27.02
N ASP A 370 -10.99 4.93 27.42
CA ASP A 370 -10.08 4.05 26.67
C ASP A 370 -10.72 3.60 25.36
N GLN A 371 -12.01 3.26 25.37
CA GLN A 371 -12.76 2.94 24.14
C GLN A 371 -12.75 4.11 23.17
N TRP A 372 -12.97 5.34 23.62
CA TRP A 372 -12.88 6.54 22.78
C TRP A 372 -11.47 6.75 22.20
N THR A 373 -10.44 6.45 22.97
CA THR A 373 -9.05 6.56 22.50
C THR A 373 -8.77 5.56 21.38
N GLU A 374 -9.23 4.31 21.52
CA GLU A 374 -9.09 3.29 20.47
C GLU A 374 -9.92 3.63 19.21
N TYR A 375 -11.12 4.18 19.38
CA TYR A 375 -11.94 4.65 18.25
C TYR A 375 -11.25 5.80 17.49
N ARG A 376 -10.62 6.75 18.21
CA ARG A 376 -9.84 7.84 17.59
C ARG A 376 -8.66 7.30 16.80
N LYS A 377 -7.87 6.41 17.38
CA LYS A 377 -6.75 5.77 16.69
C LYS A 377 -7.22 5.06 15.41
N ALA A 378 -8.30 4.27 15.51
CA ALA A 378 -8.85 3.53 14.38
C ALA A 378 -9.33 4.45 13.25
N MET A 379 -9.90 5.63 13.54
CA MET A 379 -10.27 6.63 12.53
C MET A 379 -9.03 7.27 11.89
N ILE A 380 -8.07 7.68 12.73
CA ILE A 380 -6.87 8.40 12.30
C ILE A 380 -5.97 7.50 11.45
N ASP A 381 -5.97 6.20 11.68
CA ASP A 381 -5.20 5.22 10.88
C ASP A 381 -5.60 5.21 9.39
N TYR A 382 -6.82 5.62 9.06
CA TYR A 382 -7.25 5.78 7.66
C TYR A 382 -6.83 7.11 7.03
N ALA A 383 -6.59 8.14 7.85
CA ALA A 383 -6.41 9.51 7.40
C ALA A 383 -4.98 9.81 6.93
N GLY A 384 -4.84 10.66 5.92
CA GLY A 384 -3.57 11.29 5.55
C GLY A 384 -3.60 12.81 5.75
N ILE A 385 -4.80 13.40 5.78
CA ILE A 385 -5.03 14.82 6.06
C ILE A 385 -6.14 14.93 7.10
N ALA A 386 -6.02 15.87 8.05
CA ALA A 386 -7.02 16.12 9.06
C ALA A 386 -7.43 17.60 9.09
N LEU A 387 -8.70 17.88 8.86
CA LEU A 387 -9.31 19.20 9.02
C LEU A 387 -9.87 19.33 10.44
N PHE A 388 -9.59 20.46 11.10
CA PHE A 388 -10.12 20.76 12.43
C PHE A 388 -10.97 22.03 12.34
N VAL A 389 -12.25 21.93 12.77
CA VAL A 389 -13.24 23.00 12.63
C VAL A 389 -13.96 23.25 13.96
N PHE A 390 -14.12 24.52 14.34
CA PHE A 390 -14.72 24.92 15.60
C PHE A 390 -14.02 24.32 16.82
N GLY A 391 -14.65 23.41 17.56
CA GLY A 391 -14.05 22.67 18.66
C GLY A 391 -14.45 23.19 20.02
N ASN A 392 -15.75 23.30 20.28
CA ASN A 392 -16.31 23.62 21.59
C ASN A 392 -17.43 22.65 21.95
N LYS A 393 -17.74 22.61 23.23
CA LYS A 393 -18.82 21.80 23.82
C LYS A 393 -19.29 22.44 25.11
N ARG A 394 -20.48 22.06 25.61
CA ARG A 394 -20.88 22.38 26.96
C ARG A 394 -20.38 21.31 27.95
N ASP A 395 -19.91 21.77 29.08
CA ASP A 395 -19.53 20.89 30.19
C ASP A 395 -20.77 20.47 31.03
N ALA A 396 -20.54 19.75 32.13
CA ALA A 396 -21.62 19.32 33.06
C ALA A 396 -22.36 20.51 33.72
N LYS A 397 -21.73 21.67 33.76
CA LYS A 397 -22.34 22.90 34.29
C LYS A 397 -23.01 23.76 33.22
N GLN A 398 -23.06 23.28 31.99
CA GLN A 398 -23.55 23.97 30.79
C GLN A 398 -22.66 25.15 30.34
N ASP A 399 -21.44 25.28 30.90
CA ASP A 399 -20.51 26.30 30.45
C ASP A 399 -19.87 25.88 29.10
N LEU A 400 -19.68 26.88 28.23
CA LEU A 400 -19.05 26.66 26.94
C LEU A 400 -17.52 26.49 27.15
N VAL A 401 -16.99 25.29 26.82
CA VAL A 401 -15.58 24.95 26.98
C VAL A 401 -14.98 24.42 25.69
N LEU A 402 -13.66 24.50 25.54
CA LEU A 402 -12.99 23.96 24.39
C LEU A 402 -13.06 22.43 24.38
N SER A 403 -13.12 21.86 23.17
CA SER A 403 -13.23 20.41 22.97
C SER A 403 -11.88 19.71 23.23
N ASN A 404 -11.73 19.10 24.39
CA ASN A 404 -10.57 18.28 24.73
C ASN A 404 -10.47 17.00 23.82
N GLY A 405 -11.59 16.53 23.30
CA GLY A 405 -11.59 15.42 22.32
C GLY A 405 -10.89 15.80 21.01
N MET A 406 -11.16 17.00 20.48
CA MET A 406 -10.48 17.51 19.29
C MET A 406 -8.98 17.69 19.53
N ARG A 407 -8.56 18.17 20.72
CA ARG A 407 -7.15 18.24 21.08
C ARG A 407 -6.49 16.87 21.04
N GLN A 408 -7.10 15.85 21.63
CA GLN A 408 -6.59 14.47 21.59
C GLN A 408 -6.51 13.93 20.16
N GLU A 409 -7.50 14.21 19.33
CA GLU A 409 -7.46 13.83 17.90
C GLU A 409 -6.33 14.51 17.16
N PHE A 410 -6.05 15.77 17.42
CA PHE A 410 -4.90 16.48 16.86
C PHE A 410 -3.58 15.83 17.28
N ASP A 411 -3.37 15.56 18.57
CA ASP A 411 -2.16 14.94 19.08
C ASP A 411 -1.93 13.55 18.47
N LEU A 412 -2.99 12.75 18.32
CA LEU A 412 -2.93 11.44 17.65
C LEU A 412 -2.64 11.57 16.15
N CYS A 413 -3.19 12.58 15.47
CA CYS A 413 -2.87 12.86 14.08
C CYS A 413 -1.38 13.15 13.89
N ILE A 414 -0.77 13.95 14.77
CA ILE A 414 0.65 14.26 14.72
C ILE A 414 1.50 13.00 14.94
N GLN A 415 1.14 12.15 15.92
CA GLN A 415 1.81 10.87 16.17
C GLN A 415 1.73 9.94 14.95
N ALA A 416 0.58 9.93 14.26
CA ALA A 416 0.34 9.13 13.06
C ALA A 416 0.87 9.76 11.76
N ARG A 417 1.54 10.94 11.82
CA ARG A 417 2.04 11.71 10.67
C ARG A 417 0.94 12.12 9.68
N VAL A 418 -0.27 12.35 10.19
CA VAL A 418 -1.37 12.93 9.41
C VAL A 418 -1.17 14.43 9.32
N HIS A 419 -1.36 15.01 8.14
CA HIS A 419 -1.16 16.44 7.91
C HIS A 419 -2.32 17.27 8.52
N PRO A 420 -2.09 18.10 9.56
CA PRO A 420 -3.16 18.84 10.21
C PRO A 420 -3.46 20.15 9.49
N LEU A 421 -4.72 20.40 9.14
CA LEU A 421 -5.21 21.65 8.58
C LEU A 421 -6.27 22.26 9.51
N PRO A 422 -5.88 22.90 10.63
CA PRO A 422 -6.84 23.57 11.51
C PRO A 422 -7.34 24.85 10.87
N MET A 423 -8.68 25.03 10.88
CA MET A 423 -9.34 26.19 10.31
C MET A 423 -9.57 27.24 11.40
N GLY A 424 -8.52 28.01 11.73
CA GLY A 424 -8.55 29.00 12.80
C GLY A 424 -9.68 30.03 12.67
N ALA A 425 -10.11 30.37 11.44
CA ALA A 425 -11.23 31.26 11.16
C ALA A 425 -12.56 30.79 11.76
N THR A 426 -12.71 29.49 12.07
CA THR A 426 -13.91 28.94 12.72
C THR A 426 -13.89 29.12 14.25
N GLY A 427 -12.77 29.59 14.82
CA GLY A 427 -12.65 29.89 16.25
C GLY A 427 -12.41 28.69 17.15
N PHE A 428 -12.50 28.88 18.46
CA PHE A 428 -12.42 27.88 19.52
C PHE A 428 -11.14 27.04 19.46
N MET A 429 -11.21 25.72 19.67
CA MET A 429 -10.05 24.82 19.64
C MET A 429 -9.34 24.86 18.28
N ALA A 430 -10.07 25.01 17.18
CA ALA A 430 -9.46 25.09 15.85
C ALA A 430 -8.55 26.32 15.71
N ALA A 431 -8.87 27.43 16.37
CA ALA A 431 -8.01 28.63 16.40
C ALA A 431 -6.72 28.40 17.20
N GLU A 432 -6.80 27.72 18.36
CA GLU A 432 -5.62 27.36 19.15
C GLU A 432 -4.70 26.42 18.39
N LEU A 433 -5.26 25.39 17.75
CA LEU A 433 -4.50 24.44 16.95
C LEU A 433 -3.85 25.10 15.72
N TRP A 434 -4.55 26.06 15.10
CA TRP A 434 -3.99 26.82 13.97
C TRP A 434 -2.79 27.68 14.41
N GLU A 435 -2.88 28.37 15.54
CA GLU A 435 -1.75 29.15 16.08
C GLU A 435 -0.57 28.25 16.45
N GLU A 436 -0.83 27.07 17.02
CA GLU A 436 0.22 26.08 17.33
C GLU A 436 0.97 25.64 16.06
N VAL A 437 0.24 25.25 15.02
CA VAL A 437 0.84 24.83 13.74
C VAL A 437 1.56 25.99 13.07
N ARG A 438 0.98 27.20 13.08
CA ARG A 438 1.56 28.40 12.51
C ARG A 438 2.89 28.78 13.16
N LYS A 439 2.96 28.67 14.48
CA LYS A 439 4.16 29.00 15.27
C LYS A 439 5.33 28.08 14.95
N ASP A 440 5.09 26.79 14.85
CA ASP A 440 6.10 25.76 14.58
C ASP A 440 5.93 25.16 13.17
N PHE A 441 5.58 25.98 12.17
CA PHE A 441 5.16 25.56 10.86
C PHE A 441 6.12 24.55 10.18
N ALA A 442 7.42 24.76 10.26
CA ALA A 442 8.43 23.89 9.68
C ALA A 442 8.45 22.47 10.29
N LYS A 443 8.01 22.32 11.54
CA LYS A 443 7.87 21.02 12.20
C LYS A 443 6.75 20.18 11.57
N PHE A 444 5.62 20.82 11.23
CA PHE A 444 4.46 20.15 10.66
C PHE A 444 4.57 20.01 9.13
N TYR A 445 5.22 20.96 8.48
CA TYR A 445 5.34 21.05 7.03
C TYR A 445 6.77 21.37 6.58
N PRO A 446 7.74 20.43 6.79
CA PRO A 446 9.17 20.68 6.52
C PRO A 446 9.47 20.92 5.03
N SER A 447 8.62 20.43 4.12
CA SER A 447 8.81 20.54 2.66
C SER A 447 7.87 21.56 2.01
N ALA A 448 7.13 22.35 2.80
CA ALA A 448 6.16 23.31 2.27
C ALA A 448 6.87 24.50 1.59
N ASN A 449 6.36 24.90 0.43
CA ASN A 449 6.78 26.12 -0.25
C ASN A 449 6.12 27.37 0.35
N VAL A 450 6.55 28.53 -0.09
CA VAL A 450 6.04 29.83 0.39
C VAL A 450 4.54 30.00 0.12
N THR A 451 4.06 29.52 -1.04
CA THR A 451 2.64 29.60 -1.40
C THR A 451 1.77 28.78 -0.47
N PHE A 452 2.21 27.57 -0.13
CA PHE A 452 1.47 26.73 0.84
C PHE A 452 1.37 27.41 2.20
N ARG A 453 2.46 28.04 2.68
CA ARG A 453 2.44 28.77 3.95
C ARG A 453 1.50 29.97 3.89
N GLN A 454 1.51 30.74 2.80
CA GLN A 454 0.59 31.87 2.63
C GLN A 454 -0.88 31.42 2.63
N ASP A 455 -1.22 30.35 1.90
CA ASP A 455 -2.55 29.77 1.91
C ASP A 455 -2.95 29.25 3.30
N PHE A 456 -2.03 28.59 4.02
CA PHE A 456 -2.26 28.13 5.39
C PHE A 456 -2.54 29.30 6.36
N ASP A 457 -1.78 30.38 6.26
CA ASP A 457 -1.99 31.57 7.10
C ASP A 457 -3.41 32.17 6.91
N GLN A 458 -3.99 32.03 5.71
CA GLN A 458 -5.37 32.49 5.44
C GLN A 458 -6.44 31.63 6.12
N LEU A 459 -6.16 30.41 6.56
CA LEU A 459 -7.11 29.58 7.31
C LEU A 459 -7.45 30.17 8.69
N GLY A 460 -6.61 31.05 9.24
CA GLY A 460 -6.86 31.78 10.48
C GLY A 460 -7.60 33.10 10.29
N ASN A 461 -7.83 33.55 9.05
CA ASN A 461 -8.42 34.86 8.79
C ASN A 461 -9.95 34.85 8.93
N ALA A 462 -10.45 35.31 10.05
CA ALA A 462 -11.89 35.36 10.39
C ALA A 462 -12.72 36.35 9.54
N SER A 463 -12.08 37.16 8.66
CA SER A 463 -12.78 38.03 7.72
C SER A 463 -13.10 37.35 6.38
N LYS A 464 -12.58 36.16 6.16
CA LYS A 464 -12.85 35.37 4.95
C LYS A 464 -14.27 34.82 4.96
N SER A 465 -14.91 34.87 3.80
CA SER A 465 -16.20 34.20 3.59
C SER A 465 -16.07 32.67 3.63
N PRO A 466 -17.17 31.96 3.90
CA PRO A 466 -17.20 30.48 3.82
C PRO A 466 -16.65 29.92 2.50
N ASP A 467 -16.97 30.55 1.37
CA ASP A 467 -16.56 30.15 0.04
C ASP A 467 -15.05 30.34 -0.21
N GLU A 468 -14.49 31.45 0.29
CA GLU A 468 -13.05 31.69 0.23
C GLU A 468 -12.29 30.66 1.05
N LEU A 469 -12.74 30.38 2.28
CA LEU A 469 -12.12 29.37 3.15
C LEU A 469 -12.16 27.97 2.50
N ARG A 470 -13.29 27.61 1.91
CA ARG A 470 -13.44 26.34 1.19
C ARG A 470 -12.47 26.23 0.02
N SER A 471 -12.30 27.31 -0.75
CA SER A 471 -11.33 27.37 -1.85
C SER A 471 -9.88 27.23 -1.38
N ILE A 472 -9.53 27.84 -0.24
CA ILE A 472 -8.20 27.75 0.36
C ILE A 472 -7.93 26.34 0.86
N VAL A 473 -8.87 25.71 1.57
CA VAL A 473 -8.76 24.31 2.01
C VAL A 473 -8.50 23.39 0.83
N GLN A 474 -9.28 23.55 -0.26
CA GLN A 474 -9.09 22.73 -1.46
C GLN A 474 -7.69 22.90 -2.07
N LYS A 475 -7.18 24.12 -2.17
CA LYS A 475 -5.82 24.38 -2.69
C LYS A 475 -4.74 23.70 -1.83
N LEU A 476 -4.86 23.78 -0.51
CA LEU A 476 -3.92 23.15 0.42
C LEU A 476 -3.96 21.62 0.30
N ILE A 477 -5.14 21.03 0.23
CA ILE A 477 -5.31 19.59 0.01
C ILE A 477 -4.71 19.17 -1.32
N ASP A 478 -5.00 19.88 -2.41
CA ASP A 478 -4.46 19.60 -3.74
C ASP A 478 -2.91 19.65 -3.76
N GLN A 479 -2.32 20.58 -2.99
CA GLN A 479 -0.86 20.68 -2.85
C GLN A 479 -0.29 19.50 -2.05
N LEU A 480 -0.92 19.12 -0.93
CA LEU A 480 -0.50 17.97 -0.13
C LEU A 480 -0.60 16.64 -0.90
N GLN A 481 -1.62 16.48 -1.73
CA GLN A 481 -1.81 15.28 -2.54
C GLN A 481 -0.83 15.17 -3.71
N LYS A 482 -0.24 16.27 -4.15
CA LYS A 482 0.78 16.30 -5.20
C LYS A 482 2.21 16.13 -4.66
N ALA A 483 2.45 16.42 -3.40
CA ALA A 483 3.75 16.32 -2.73
C ALA A 483 4.05 14.88 -2.30
#